data_fba719af53482e8a938c4af67fb73b03
#
_entry.id   fba719af53482e8a938c4af67fb73b03
#
_cell.length_a   1.000
_cell.length_b   1.000
_cell.length_c   1.000
_cell.angle_alpha   90.00
_cell.angle_beta   90.00
_cell.angle_gamma   90.00
#
_symmetry.space_group_name_H-M   'P 1'
#
loop_
_entity.id
_entity.type
_entity.pdbx_description
1 polymer ?
#
loop_
_entity_poly.entity_id
_entity_poly.type
_entity_poly.pdbx_seq_one_letter_code
_entity_poly.pdbx_strand_id
1 'polypeptide(L)'
;SAGGHLAACWGTPELGYAAYQVSKPDIILLAYPMVDVWKTVSLAPLPIRAMMLSGYLGKDHIQKVCGVYNVEQHMDITYPPAFVVQAEDDPTVPVWNSQVFIEQLQTLQIPYCYEHPQHGLHGFGLGTNTEAVGWVDRAFAFWNKLERD
;
A
#
# COMPACT_ATOMS: atom_id res chain seq x y z
N SER A 1 -2.64 6.28 1.15
CA SER A 1 -3.07 6.46 -0.23
C SER A 1 -1.85 6.46 -1.18
N ALA A 2 -1.66 7.52 -1.99
CA ALA A 2 -0.50 7.60 -2.90
C ALA A 2 0.86 7.53 -2.17
N GLY A 3 0.97 8.13 -0.99
CA GLY A 3 2.15 7.98 -0.13
C GLY A 3 2.37 6.55 0.35
N GLY A 4 1.27 5.82 0.62
CA GLY A 4 1.31 4.40 0.92
C GLY A 4 1.81 3.55 -0.25
N HIS A 5 1.38 3.88 -1.48
CA HIS A 5 1.92 3.27 -2.69
C HIS A 5 3.44 3.49 -2.82
N LEU A 6 3.88 4.74 -2.67
CA LEU A 6 5.31 5.08 -2.77
C LEU A 6 6.14 4.34 -1.71
N ALA A 7 5.66 4.29 -0.46
CA ALA A 7 6.31 3.55 0.61
C ALA A 7 6.36 2.04 0.32
N ALA A 8 5.27 1.48 -0.22
CA ALA A 8 5.22 0.08 -0.61
C ALA A 8 6.19 -0.24 -1.77
N CYS A 9 6.30 0.63 -2.77
CA CYS A 9 7.30 0.49 -3.84
C CYS A 9 8.73 0.47 -3.27
N TRP A 10 9.02 1.30 -2.27
CA TRP A 10 10.37 1.34 -1.67
C TRP A 10 10.82 -0.01 -1.12
N GLY A 11 9.91 -0.82 -0.61
CA GLY A 11 10.21 -2.17 -0.14
C GLY A 11 10.60 -3.18 -1.23
N THR A 12 10.37 -2.86 -2.50
CA THR A 12 10.69 -3.76 -3.63
C THR A 12 12.09 -3.49 -4.18
N PRO A 13 12.80 -4.53 -4.70
CA PRO A 13 14.07 -4.31 -5.37
C PRO A 13 13.95 -3.47 -6.65
N GLU A 14 12.96 -3.77 -7.48
CA GLU A 14 12.84 -3.21 -8.84
C GLU A 14 12.29 -1.79 -8.86
N LEU A 15 11.31 -1.47 -8.00
CA LEU A 15 10.67 -0.15 -7.94
C LEU A 15 11.22 0.73 -6.82
N GLY A 16 12.08 0.19 -5.96
CA GLY A 16 12.51 0.85 -4.73
C GLY A 16 13.99 0.74 -4.44
N TYR A 17 14.31 0.14 -3.31
CA TYR A 17 15.63 0.27 -2.70
C TYR A 17 16.81 -0.12 -3.61
N ALA A 18 16.72 -1.19 -4.37
CA ALA A 18 17.82 -1.62 -5.22
C ALA A 18 17.94 -0.76 -6.49
N ALA A 19 16.82 -0.41 -7.13
CA ALA A 19 16.80 0.43 -8.33
C ALA A 19 17.39 1.82 -8.07
N TYR A 20 17.18 2.39 -6.88
CA TYR A 20 17.67 3.71 -6.50
C TYR A 20 18.94 3.69 -5.66
N GLN A 21 19.53 2.50 -5.42
CA GLN A 21 20.77 2.31 -4.65
C GLN A 21 20.72 2.93 -3.25
N VAL A 22 19.57 2.80 -2.59
CA VAL A 22 19.33 3.24 -1.21
C VAL A 22 19.16 2.05 -0.28
N SER A 23 19.24 2.29 1.03
CA SER A 23 19.04 1.21 2.01
C SER A 23 17.63 0.64 1.93
N LYS A 24 17.52 -0.68 2.02
CA LYS A 24 16.24 -1.36 2.19
C LYS A 24 15.64 -0.93 3.54
N PRO A 25 14.35 -0.60 3.59
CA PRO A 25 13.69 -0.30 4.86
C PRO A 25 13.57 -1.56 5.74
N ASP A 26 13.66 -1.39 7.06
CA ASP A 26 13.51 -2.48 8.03
C ASP A 26 12.05 -2.92 8.17
N ILE A 27 11.12 -1.99 7.95
CA ILE A 27 9.67 -2.21 8.00
C ILE A 27 8.94 -1.22 7.07
N ILE A 28 7.78 -1.60 6.59
CA ILE A 28 6.87 -0.75 5.80
C ILE A 28 5.59 -0.50 6.59
N LEU A 29 5.22 0.76 6.81
CA LEU A 29 3.97 1.16 7.48
C LEU A 29 3.04 1.81 6.46
N LEU A 30 1.88 1.21 6.23
CA LEU A 30 0.94 1.63 5.19
C LEU A 30 -0.42 1.99 5.77
N ALA A 31 -0.92 3.16 5.43
CA ALA A 31 -2.29 3.54 5.69
C ALA A 31 -3.06 3.68 4.36
N TYR A 32 -4.14 2.90 4.22
CA TYR A 32 -5.03 2.88 3.04
C TYR A 32 -4.26 2.96 1.70
N PRO A 33 -3.31 2.03 1.44
CA PRO A 33 -2.44 2.12 0.28
C PRO A 33 -3.15 1.73 -1.02
N MET A 34 -2.84 2.43 -2.11
CA MET A 34 -3.23 2.01 -3.46
C MET A 34 -2.11 1.12 -4.02
N VAL A 35 -2.26 -0.19 -3.95
CA VAL A 35 -1.20 -1.16 -4.29
C VAL A 35 -1.31 -1.63 -5.74
N ASP A 36 -2.48 -2.08 -6.16
CA ASP A 36 -2.78 -2.40 -7.55
C ASP A 36 -3.30 -1.15 -8.28
N VAL A 37 -2.37 -0.41 -8.84
CA VAL A 37 -2.66 0.87 -9.52
C VAL A 37 -3.51 0.65 -10.75
N TRP A 38 -3.21 -0.36 -11.56
CA TRP A 38 -3.92 -0.63 -12.80
C TRP A 38 -5.40 -0.95 -12.55
N LYS A 39 -5.69 -1.87 -11.67
CA LYS A 39 -7.06 -2.28 -11.36
C LYS A 39 -7.84 -1.13 -10.72
N THR A 40 -7.22 -0.40 -9.79
CA THR A 40 -7.85 0.77 -9.14
C THR A 40 -8.23 1.83 -10.17
N VAL A 41 -7.33 2.19 -11.06
CA VAL A 41 -7.58 3.18 -12.12
C VAL A 41 -8.60 2.68 -13.12
N SER A 42 -8.53 1.42 -13.54
CA SER A 42 -9.43 0.86 -14.54
C SER A 42 -10.89 0.76 -14.07
N LEU A 43 -11.10 0.54 -12.77
CA LEU A 43 -12.43 0.45 -12.16
C LEU A 43 -12.97 1.81 -11.66
N ALA A 44 -12.13 2.85 -11.60
CA ALA A 44 -12.56 4.17 -11.16
C ALA A 44 -13.62 4.77 -12.10
N PRO A 45 -14.60 5.52 -11.56
CA PRO A 45 -15.56 6.26 -12.37
C PRO A 45 -14.87 7.18 -13.39
N LEU A 46 -15.47 7.34 -14.58
CA LEU A 46 -14.87 8.07 -15.71
C LEU A 46 -14.23 9.43 -15.35
N PRO A 47 -14.88 10.32 -14.54
CA PRO A 47 -14.27 11.59 -14.17
C PRO A 47 -12.99 11.43 -13.34
N ILE A 48 -13.01 10.50 -12.38
CA ILE A 48 -11.87 10.20 -11.51
C ILE A 48 -10.75 9.55 -12.33
N ARG A 49 -11.10 8.60 -13.16
CA ARG A 49 -10.19 7.95 -14.09
C ARG A 49 -9.51 8.96 -15.01
N ALA A 50 -10.28 9.86 -15.63
CA ALA A 50 -9.74 10.92 -16.49
C ALA A 50 -8.78 11.84 -15.73
N MET A 51 -9.10 12.21 -14.49
CA MET A 51 -8.24 13.01 -13.63
C MET A 51 -6.93 12.28 -13.30
N MET A 52 -7.00 11.03 -12.88
CA MET A 52 -5.81 10.21 -12.57
C MET A 52 -4.91 10.02 -13.79
N LEU A 53 -5.50 9.89 -14.98
CA LEU A 53 -4.80 9.64 -16.23
C LEU A 53 -4.26 10.91 -16.91
N SER A 54 -4.99 12.04 -16.80
CA SER A 54 -4.57 13.30 -17.44
C SER A 54 -3.41 13.98 -16.72
N GLY A 55 -3.24 13.71 -15.42
CA GLY A 55 -2.18 14.31 -14.61
C GLY A 55 -0.82 13.64 -14.76
N TYR A 56 -0.78 12.37 -15.19
CA TYR A 56 0.45 11.58 -15.17
C TYR A 56 0.84 10.92 -16.49
N LEU A 57 -0.10 10.68 -17.42
CA LEU A 57 0.16 9.81 -18.58
C LEU A 57 -0.64 10.25 -19.81
N GLY A 58 0.02 10.41 -20.95
CA GLY A 58 -0.66 10.49 -22.23
C GLY A 58 -1.54 9.24 -22.45
N LYS A 59 -2.66 9.40 -23.16
CA LYS A 59 -3.72 8.38 -23.33
C LYS A 59 -3.23 6.99 -23.77
N ASP A 60 -2.09 6.90 -24.43
CA ASP A 60 -1.61 5.65 -25.06
C ASP A 60 -0.67 4.81 -24.18
N HIS A 61 -0.26 5.32 -23.01
CA HIS A 61 0.69 4.62 -22.13
C HIS A 61 0.12 4.09 -20.83
N ILE A 62 -1.16 4.32 -20.57
CA ILE A 62 -1.84 4.07 -19.30
C ILE A 62 -1.68 2.64 -18.81
N GLN A 63 -2.02 1.65 -19.65
CA GLN A 63 -1.98 0.24 -19.26
C GLN A 63 -0.54 -0.22 -18.95
N LYS A 64 0.42 0.20 -19.77
CA LYS A 64 1.82 -0.19 -19.57
C LYS A 64 2.41 0.44 -18.32
N VAL A 65 2.09 1.70 -18.05
CA VAL A 65 2.70 2.43 -16.93
C VAL A 65 2.02 2.08 -15.61
N CYS A 66 0.68 2.02 -15.55
CA CYS A 66 -0.01 1.66 -14.32
C CYS A 66 0.32 0.24 -13.87
N GLY A 67 0.38 -0.73 -14.80
CA GLY A 67 0.73 -2.12 -14.48
C GLY A 67 2.17 -2.29 -13.98
N VAL A 68 3.11 -1.48 -14.50
CA VAL A 68 4.50 -1.49 -14.02
C VAL A 68 4.62 -1.12 -12.55
N TYR A 69 3.68 -0.32 -12.02
CA TYR A 69 3.68 0.12 -10.63
C TYR A 69 2.74 -0.67 -9.71
N ASN A 70 2.27 -1.83 -10.14
CA ASN A 70 1.55 -2.76 -9.29
C ASN A 70 2.51 -3.42 -8.31
N VAL A 71 2.52 -2.96 -7.05
CA VAL A 71 3.54 -3.31 -6.06
C VAL A 71 3.61 -4.81 -5.81
N GLU A 72 2.46 -5.48 -5.73
CA GLU A 72 2.35 -6.91 -5.44
C GLU A 72 3.09 -7.79 -6.47
N GLN A 73 3.28 -7.29 -7.70
CA GLN A 73 3.99 -8.01 -8.76
C GLN A 73 5.52 -7.91 -8.65
N HIS A 74 6.02 -6.98 -7.83
CA HIS A 74 7.45 -6.70 -7.63
C HIS A 74 7.94 -7.11 -6.24
N MET A 75 7.08 -7.70 -5.43
CA MET A 75 7.43 -8.22 -4.12
C MET A 75 8.11 -9.59 -4.28
N ASP A 76 9.19 -9.80 -3.55
CA ASP A 76 9.88 -11.08 -3.43
C ASP A 76 10.14 -11.45 -1.96
N ILE A 77 10.82 -12.55 -1.71
CA ILE A 77 11.12 -13.04 -0.36
C ILE A 77 11.99 -12.09 0.47
N THR A 78 12.55 -11.05 -0.15
CA THR A 78 13.38 -10.04 0.54
C THR A 78 12.57 -8.82 0.96
N TYR A 79 11.27 -8.77 0.63
CA TYR A 79 10.40 -7.65 1.00
C TYR A 79 10.37 -7.49 2.53
N PRO A 80 10.43 -6.26 3.07
CA PRO A 80 10.44 -6.05 4.52
C PRO A 80 9.11 -6.42 5.17
N PRO A 81 9.09 -6.72 6.47
CA PRO A 81 7.85 -6.82 7.24
C PRO A 81 6.96 -5.61 7.05
N ALA A 82 5.65 -5.78 7.13
CA ALA A 82 4.73 -4.69 6.89
C ALA A 82 3.60 -4.59 7.92
N PHE A 83 3.25 -3.36 8.28
CA PHE A 83 2.02 -3.04 9.01
C PHE A 83 1.09 -2.29 8.07
N VAL A 84 -0.14 -2.76 7.93
CA VAL A 84 -1.13 -2.17 7.02
C VAL A 84 -2.40 -1.84 7.81
N VAL A 85 -2.93 -0.63 7.62
CA VAL A 85 -4.24 -0.24 8.16
C VAL A 85 -5.11 0.36 7.07
N GLN A 86 -6.33 -0.16 6.93
CA GLN A 86 -7.33 0.38 6.00
C GLN A 86 -8.74 0.10 6.51
N ALA A 87 -9.61 1.11 6.49
CA ALA A 87 -11.00 0.95 6.88
C ALA A 87 -11.81 0.20 5.81
N GLU A 88 -12.74 -0.66 6.25
CA GLU A 88 -13.61 -1.43 5.35
C GLU A 88 -14.55 -0.53 4.53
N ASP A 89 -14.93 0.62 5.08
CA ASP A 89 -15.81 1.60 4.46
C ASP A 89 -15.08 2.66 3.62
N ASP A 90 -13.84 2.40 3.20
CA ASP A 90 -13.05 3.31 2.35
C ASP A 90 -13.68 3.46 0.95
N PRO A 91 -14.24 4.65 0.62
CA PRO A 91 -14.92 4.84 -0.66
C PRO A 91 -13.97 5.23 -1.80
N THR A 92 -12.70 5.48 -1.50
CA THR A 92 -11.73 6.04 -2.45
C THR A 92 -10.75 5.00 -2.97
N VAL A 93 -10.13 4.27 -2.04
CA VAL A 93 -9.25 3.15 -2.37
C VAL A 93 -9.94 1.88 -1.88
N PRO A 94 -10.44 1.03 -2.79
CA PRO A 94 -11.12 -0.20 -2.40
C PRO A 94 -10.22 -1.10 -1.54
N VAL A 95 -10.80 -1.70 -0.49
CA VAL A 95 -10.09 -2.51 0.52
C VAL A 95 -9.32 -3.69 -0.07
N TRP A 96 -9.73 -4.19 -1.24
CA TRP A 96 -9.00 -5.26 -1.92
C TRP A 96 -7.54 -4.87 -2.29
N ASN A 97 -7.18 -3.57 -2.33
CA ASN A 97 -5.79 -3.13 -2.47
C ASN A 97 -4.92 -3.64 -1.30
N SER A 98 -5.39 -3.46 -0.08
CA SER A 98 -4.70 -4.01 1.09
C SER A 98 -4.75 -5.53 1.10
N GLN A 99 -5.88 -6.13 0.72
CA GLN A 99 -6.04 -7.59 0.70
C GLN A 99 -5.04 -8.27 -0.24
N VAL A 100 -4.89 -7.81 -1.48
CA VAL A 100 -3.94 -8.40 -2.43
C VAL A 100 -2.49 -8.24 -1.97
N PHE A 101 -2.17 -7.14 -1.29
CA PHE A 101 -0.86 -6.93 -0.71
C PHE A 101 -0.59 -7.91 0.45
N ILE A 102 -1.57 -8.12 1.31
CA ILE A 102 -1.48 -9.10 2.41
C ILE A 102 -1.38 -10.53 1.88
N GLU A 103 -2.15 -10.90 0.87
CA GLU A 103 -2.07 -12.21 0.21
C GLU A 103 -0.66 -12.48 -0.33
N GLN A 104 -0.01 -11.45 -0.89
CA GLN A 104 1.36 -11.57 -1.37
C GLN A 104 2.36 -11.73 -0.21
N LEU A 105 2.23 -10.97 0.88
CA LEU A 105 3.05 -11.15 2.08
C LEU A 105 2.90 -12.56 2.65
N GLN A 106 1.68 -13.10 2.71
CA GLN A 106 1.42 -14.48 3.14
C GLN A 106 2.11 -15.50 2.25
N THR A 107 1.97 -15.35 0.93
CA THR A 107 2.58 -16.24 -0.06
C THR A 107 4.11 -16.28 0.09
N LEU A 108 4.72 -15.12 0.35
CA LEU A 108 6.15 -14.96 0.53
C LEU A 108 6.62 -15.28 1.96
N GLN A 109 5.71 -15.60 2.88
CA GLN A 109 5.98 -15.87 4.29
C GLN A 109 6.66 -14.70 5.02
N ILE A 110 6.33 -13.46 4.62
CA ILE A 110 6.85 -12.24 5.23
C ILE A 110 5.97 -11.86 6.42
N PRO A 111 6.55 -11.51 7.59
CA PRO A 111 5.78 -11.06 8.74
C PRO A 111 4.95 -9.81 8.45
N TYR A 112 3.70 -9.81 8.87
CA TYR A 112 2.83 -8.66 8.70
C TYR A 112 1.82 -8.51 9.85
N CYS A 113 1.27 -7.31 9.96
CA CYS A 113 0.07 -7.01 10.74
C CYS A 113 -0.91 -6.26 9.85
N TYR A 114 -2.17 -6.69 9.82
CA TYR A 114 -3.23 -6.05 9.06
C TYR A 114 -4.39 -5.66 9.97
N GLU A 115 -4.65 -4.37 10.06
CA GLU A 115 -5.79 -3.81 10.78
C GLU A 115 -6.82 -3.29 9.76
N HIS A 116 -8.06 -3.73 9.91
CA HIS A 116 -9.16 -3.33 9.03
C HIS A 116 -10.40 -2.94 9.84
N PRO A 117 -10.38 -1.76 10.49
CA PRO A 117 -11.53 -1.26 11.22
C PRO A 117 -12.74 -1.13 10.29
N GLN A 118 -13.95 -1.33 10.85
CA GLN A 118 -15.18 -1.27 10.05
C GLN A 118 -15.45 0.14 9.53
N HIS A 119 -15.11 1.17 10.33
CA HIS A 119 -15.37 2.56 10.02
C HIS A 119 -14.13 3.43 10.17
N GLY A 120 -13.90 4.28 9.17
CA GLY A 120 -12.74 5.18 9.16
C GLY A 120 -12.70 6.04 7.91
N LEU A 121 -13.41 5.63 6.86
CA LEU A 121 -13.35 6.24 5.55
C LEU A 121 -11.92 6.27 4.97
N HIS A 122 -11.69 7.09 3.94
CA HIS A 122 -10.37 7.29 3.36
C HIS A 122 -9.65 8.48 3.99
N GLY A 123 -8.32 8.37 4.14
CA GLY A 123 -7.51 9.53 4.53
C GLY A 123 -7.59 9.89 6.02
N PHE A 124 -7.88 8.93 6.91
CA PHE A 124 -8.01 9.19 8.35
C PHE A 124 -6.71 9.62 9.06
N GLY A 125 -5.56 9.62 8.38
CA GLY A 125 -4.29 10.05 8.94
C GLY A 125 -3.90 9.27 10.20
N LEU A 126 -3.81 9.94 11.35
CA LEU A 126 -3.53 9.30 12.64
C LEU A 126 -4.73 8.52 13.22
N GLY A 127 -5.86 8.50 12.53
CA GLY A 127 -7.06 7.82 12.98
C GLY A 127 -7.83 8.53 14.08
N THR A 128 -7.52 9.79 14.40
CA THR A 128 -8.20 10.55 15.44
C THR A 128 -9.71 10.60 15.16
N ASN A 129 -10.53 10.22 16.17
CA ASN A 129 -11.98 10.11 16.06
C ASN A 129 -12.49 9.03 15.09
N THR A 130 -11.66 8.05 14.75
CA THR A 130 -12.05 6.85 14.00
C THR A 130 -11.70 5.57 14.78
N GLU A 131 -12.15 4.42 14.30
CA GLU A 131 -11.76 3.13 14.90
C GLU A 131 -10.27 2.81 14.69
N ALA A 132 -9.57 3.51 13.79
CA ALA A 132 -8.14 3.36 13.55
C ALA A 132 -7.27 4.12 14.58
N VAL A 133 -7.86 4.82 15.55
CA VAL A 133 -7.10 5.58 16.56
C VAL A 133 -6.00 4.73 17.21
N GLY A 134 -4.78 5.31 17.31
CA GLY A 134 -3.62 4.63 17.91
C GLY A 134 -2.93 3.58 17.00
N TRP A 135 -3.31 3.48 15.72
CA TRP A 135 -2.68 2.52 14.80
C TRP A 135 -1.16 2.71 14.67
N VAL A 136 -0.67 3.93 14.78
CA VAL A 136 0.78 4.22 14.72
C VAL A 136 1.51 3.59 15.88
N ASP A 137 0.99 3.70 17.12
CA ASP A 137 1.58 3.08 18.30
C ASP A 137 1.60 1.55 18.20
N ARG A 138 0.51 0.97 17.65
CA ARG A 138 0.44 -0.47 17.40
C ARG A 138 1.41 -0.93 16.32
N ALA A 139 1.63 -0.11 15.28
CA ALA A 139 2.63 -0.39 14.26
C ALA A 139 4.06 -0.40 14.84
N PHE A 140 4.39 0.54 15.72
CA PHE A 140 5.66 0.55 16.44
C PHE A 140 5.79 -0.64 17.41
N ALA A 141 4.72 -1.02 18.09
CA ALA A 141 4.71 -2.21 18.94
C ALA A 141 4.96 -3.48 18.13
N PHE A 142 4.37 -3.60 16.94
CA PHE A 142 4.62 -4.70 16.00
C PHE A 142 6.10 -4.75 15.58
N TRP A 143 6.67 -3.62 15.18
CA TRP A 143 8.09 -3.54 14.80
C TRP A 143 9.01 -3.95 15.94
N ASN A 144 8.83 -3.36 17.13
CA ASN A 144 9.63 -3.69 18.31
C ASN A 144 9.57 -5.18 18.70
N LYS A 145 8.48 -5.87 18.37
CA LYS A 145 8.37 -7.31 18.59
C LYS A 145 9.27 -8.09 17.61
N LEU A 146 9.27 -7.69 16.34
CA LEU A 146 10.10 -8.34 15.30
C LEU A 146 11.61 -8.23 15.55
N GLU A 147 12.05 -7.14 16.22
CA GLU A 147 13.48 -6.96 16.55
C GLU A 147 13.94 -7.82 17.74
N ARG A 148 13.03 -8.44 18.47
CA ARG A 148 13.34 -9.25 19.66
C ARG A 148 13.31 -10.75 19.41
N ASP A 149 12.69 -11.18 18.32
CA ASP A 149 12.56 -12.56 17.88
C ASP A 149 13.68 -12.91 16.87
#